data_8d8d9d969f4c250eb9cd233de420fcdb
#
_entry.id   8d8d9d969f4c250eb9cd233de420fcdb
#
_cell.length_a   1.000
_cell.length_b   1.000
_cell.length_c   1.000
_cell.angle_alpha   90.00
_cell.angle_beta   90.00
_cell.angle_gamma   90.00
#
_symmetry.space_group_name_H-M   'P 1'
#
loop_
_entity.id
_entity.type
_entity.pdbx_description
1 polymer ?
#
loop_
_entity_poly.entity_id
_entity_poly.type
_entity_poly.pdbx_seq_one_letter_code
_entity_poly.pdbx_strand_id
1 'polypeptide(L)'
;MYEVTEKILREVRKVIVGKDDVVEKVWISILAQGHVLLEDVPGVGKTTMALAFSKALGLETKRVQFTPDTMPSDIIGFSLPEQGRMVYQPGAVMTNLLLADEINRTSSKTQSALLEAMEEGHVTVDGVTHDLPAPFVVLATQNPIGSAGTQNLPNSQLDRFLMKLSMGYPDVDSQVRILRERSQQEPLEQVEPVMRREELLTAIAKVRQVHVDDQIYDYIARLAEVTRTHPLLKLGISPRGALALC
;
A
#
# COMPACT_ATOMS: atom_id res chain seq x y z
N MET A 1 20.40 -3.06 -9.48
CA MET A 1 19.06 -3.33 -8.92
C MET A 1 19.13 -4.33 -7.74
N TYR A 2 19.65 -5.55 -7.94
CA TYR A 2 19.70 -6.60 -6.92
C TYR A 2 20.35 -6.14 -5.59
N GLU A 3 21.54 -5.57 -5.62
CA GLU A 3 22.24 -5.10 -4.40
C GLU A 3 21.46 -4.02 -3.62
N VAL A 4 20.77 -3.13 -4.33
CA VAL A 4 19.97 -2.08 -3.72
C VAL A 4 18.72 -2.68 -3.06
N THR A 5 18.06 -3.62 -3.74
CA THR A 5 16.93 -4.39 -3.19
C THR A 5 17.33 -5.07 -1.89
N GLU A 6 18.46 -5.80 -1.88
CA GLU A 6 18.95 -6.47 -0.67
C GLU A 6 19.24 -5.49 0.49
N LYS A 7 19.77 -4.31 0.18
CA LYS A 7 19.97 -3.28 1.21
C LYS A 7 18.67 -2.76 1.78
N ILE A 8 17.66 -2.47 0.93
CA ILE A 8 16.35 -2.01 1.39
C ILE A 8 15.68 -3.06 2.27
N LEU A 9 15.63 -4.31 1.78
CA LEU A 9 15.02 -5.40 2.55
C LEU A 9 15.74 -5.61 3.88
N ARG A 10 17.06 -5.50 3.93
CA ARG A 10 17.85 -5.59 5.17
C ARG A 10 17.47 -4.48 6.17
N GLU A 11 17.31 -3.25 5.70
CA GLU A 11 16.90 -2.14 6.57
C GLU A 11 15.50 -2.36 7.14
N VAL A 12 14.55 -2.77 6.31
CA VAL A 12 13.18 -3.05 6.77
C VAL A 12 13.14 -4.25 7.73
N ARG A 13 13.94 -5.29 7.48
CA ARG A 13 14.04 -6.49 8.34
C ARG A 13 14.66 -6.22 9.72
N LYS A 14 15.35 -5.09 9.93
CA LYS A 14 15.76 -4.66 11.28
C LYS A 14 14.55 -4.43 12.20
N VAL A 15 13.43 -4.05 11.62
CA VAL A 15 12.22 -3.63 12.35
C VAL A 15 11.09 -4.65 12.25
N ILE A 16 11.00 -5.32 11.11
CA ILE A 16 9.98 -6.32 10.81
C ILE A 16 10.60 -7.71 10.87
N VAL A 17 10.42 -8.39 11.99
CA VAL A 17 11.04 -9.68 12.27
C VAL A 17 10.14 -10.84 11.86
N GLY A 18 10.69 -11.83 11.14
CA GLY A 18 10.01 -13.08 10.81
C GLY A 18 8.88 -12.95 9.77
N LYS A 19 8.92 -11.88 8.93
CA LYS A 19 7.91 -11.62 7.90
C LYS A 19 8.57 -11.29 6.54
N ASP A 20 9.65 -11.98 6.22
CA ASP A 20 10.47 -11.70 5.03
C ASP A 20 9.67 -11.75 3.73
N ASP A 21 8.81 -12.75 3.57
CA ASP A 21 7.93 -12.91 2.40
C ASP A 21 6.98 -11.71 2.22
N VAL A 22 6.39 -11.21 3.32
CA VAL A 22 5.50 -10.04 3.27
C VAL A 22 6.30 -8.78 2.95
N VAL A 23 7.48 -8.60 3.54
CA VAL A 23 8.36 -7.46 3.27
C VAL A 23 8.77 -7.43 1.80
N GLU A 24 9.15 -8.58 1.22
CA GLU A 24 9.49 -8.71 -0.20
C GLU A 24 8.30 -8.36 -1.10
N LYS A 25 7.11 -8.87 -0.81
CA LYS A 25 5.89 -8.58 -1.59
C LYS A 25 5.49 -7.10 -1.52
N VAL A 26 5.65 -6.46 -0.37
CA VAL A 26 5.43 -5.01 -0.26
C VAL A 26 6.45 -4.24 -1.09
N TRP A 27 7.73 -4.64 -1.07
CA TRP A 27 8.76 -4.04 -1.93
C TRP A 27 8.45 -4.19 -3.42
N ILE A 28 8.06 -5.41 -3.86
CA ILE A 28 7.63 -5.66 -5.25
C ILE A 28 6.45 -4.73 -5.61
N SER A 29 5.47 -4.60 -4.70
CA SER A 29 4.32 -3.71 -4.94
C SER A 29 4.73 -2.25 -5.08
N ILE A 30 5.68 -1.75 -4.29
CA ILE A 30 6.21 -0.39 -4.42
C ILE A 30 6.89 -0.19 -5.78
N LEU A 31 7.70 -1.15 -6.23
CA LEU A 31 8.36 -1.09 -7.55
C LEU A 31 7.36 -1.15 -8.70
N ALA A 32 6.28 -1.91 -8.56
CA ALA A 32 5.19 -2.00 -9.53
C ALA A 32 4.22 -0.80 -9.46
N GLN A 33 4.44 0.16 -8.54
CA GLN A 33 3.51 1.26 -8.23
C GLN A 33 2.09 0.76 -7.86
N GLY A 34 2.01 -0.45 -7.30
CA GLY A 34 0.77 -1.04 -6.84
C GLY A 34 0.50 -0.74 -5.36
N HIS A 35 -0.75 -0.81 -4.98
CA HIS A 35 -1.20 -0.63 -3.61
C HIS A 35 -1.36 -1.98 -2.91
N VAL A 36 -1.19 -2.01 -1.58
CA VAL A 36 -1.25 -3.25 -0.80
C VAL A 36 -2.32 -3.15 0.27
N LEU A 37 -3.11 -4.22 0.39
CA LEU A 37 -4.06 -4.39 1.48
C LEU A 37 -3.51 -5.43 2.47
N LEU A 38 -3.31 -5.00 3.71
CA LEU A 38 -2.89 -5.86 4.82
C LEU A 38 -4.11 -6.25 5.65
N GLU A 39 -4.50 -7.51 5.59
CA GLU A 39 -5.62 -8.03 6.38
C GLU A 39 -5.10 -8.79 7.58
N ASP A 40 -5.24 -8.20 8.76
CA ASP A 40 -4.71 -8.78 9.98
C ASP A 40 -5.30 -8.20 11.25
N VAL A 41 -5.09 -8.92 12.34
CA VAL A 41 -5.39 -8.43 13.69
C VAL A 41 -4.55 -7.19 14.03
N PRO A 42 -5.03 -6.34 14.96
CA PRO A 42 -4.26 -5.19 15.44
C PRO A 42 -2.92 -5.60 16.07
N GLY A 43 -1.91 -4.73 15.98
CA GLY A 43 -0.65 -4.88 16.71
C GLY A 43 0.43 -5.74 16.05
N VAL A 44 0.21 -6.28 14.85
CA VAL A 44 1.21 -7.13 14.15
C VAL A 44 2.33 -6.36 13.42
N GLY A 45 2.41 -5.04 13.57
CA GLY A 45 3.50 -4.24 13.00
C GLY A 45 3.21 -3.59 11.63
N LYS A 46 1.96 -3.49 11.21
CA LYS A 46 1.57 -2.87 9.91
C LYS A 46 2.06 -1.43 9.77
N THR A 47 1.82 -0.60 10.79
CA THR A 47 2.30 0.79 10.84
C THR A 47 3.83 0.87 10.80
N THR A 48 4.48 0.02 11.56
CA THR A 48 5.93 -0.06 11.64
C THR A 48 6.56 -0.40 10.29
N MET A 49 5.94 -1.30 9.51
CA MET A 49 6.37 -1.65 8.16
C MET A 49 6.29 -0.45 7.21
N ALA A 50 5.17 0.28 7.21
CA ALA A 50 5.03 1.47 6.37
C ALA A 50 6.10 2.52 6.68
N LEU A 51 6.34 2.78 7.96
CA LEU A 51 7.35 3.74 8.41
C LEU A 51 8.78 3.27 8.08
N ALA A 52 9.06 1.97 8.18
CA ALA A 52 10.36 1.41 7.80
C ALA A 52 10.64 1.59 6.30
N PHE A 53 9.68 1.26 5.44
CA PHE A 53 9.81 1.51 4.00
C PHE A 53 9.96 3.00 3.67
N SER A 54 9.13 3.85 4.29
CA SER A 54 9.22 5.30 4.11
C SER A 54 10.63 5.82 4.41
N LYS A 55 11.19 5.42 5.55
CA LYS A 55 12.52 5.86 5.98
C LYS A 55 13.63 5.31 5.08
N ALA A 56 13.56 4.02 4.73
CA ALA A 56 14.54 3.38 3.84
C ALA A 56 14.55 3.96 2.43
N LEU A 57 13.40 4.45 1.95
CA LEU A 57 13.20 4.97 0.59
C LEU A 57 13.19 6.51 0.50
N GLY A 58 13.37 7.21 1.61
CA GLY A 58 13.34 8.67 1.64
C GLY A 58 12.01 9.26 1.17
N LEU A 59 10.88 8.62 1.50
CA LEU A 59 9.54 9.01 1.07
C LEU A 59 8.81 9.81 2.15
N GLU A 60 8.04 10.80 1.73
CA GLU A 60 7.08 11.44 2.62
C GLU A 60 5.95 10.44 2.92
N THR A 61 5.59 10.35 4.21
CA THR A 61 4.56 9.42 4.67
C THR A 61 3.51 10.13 5.50
N LYS A 62 2.25 9.83 5.22
CA LYS A 62 1.12 10.22 6.08
C LYS A 62 0.39 8.97 6.56
N ARG A 63 -0.22 9.08 7.73
CA ARG A 63 -1.09 8.04 8.30
C ARG A 63 -2.47 8.60 8.54
N VAL A 64 -3.48 7.86 8.13
CA VAL A 64 -4.89 8.11 8.43
C VAL A 64 -5.46 6.90 9.12
N GLN A 65 -6.00 7.10 10.33
CA GLN A 65 -6.82 6.12 11.02
C GLN A 65 -8.27 6.33 10.59
N PHE A 66 -8.82 5.39 9.84
CA PHE A 66 -10.21 5.49 9.37
C PHE A 66 -11.19 5.19 10.51
N THR A 67 -12.18 6.03 10.63
CA THR A 67 -13.30 5.93 11.59
C THR A 67 -14.61 6.21 10.86
N PRO A 68 -15.78 5.95 11.46
CA PRO A 68 -17.08 6.33 10.89
C PRO A 68 -17.20 7.82 10.57
N ASP A 69 -16.46 8.68 11.29
CA ASP A 69 -16.49 10.14 11.14
C ASP A 69 -15.51 10.68 10.10
N THR A 70 -14.60 9.82 9.56
CA THR A 70 -13.66 10.23 8.54
C THR A 70 -14.39 10.62 7.26
N MET A 71 -14.16 11.84 6.78
CA MET A 71 -14.81 12.39 5.59
C MET A 71 -13.94 12.24 4.33
N PRO A 72 -14.52 12.25 3.13
CA PRO A 72 -13.78 12.31 1.87
C PRO A 72 -12.79 13.48 1.81
N SER A 73 -13.16 14.65 2.33
CA SER A 73 -12.30 15.84 2.40
C SER A 73 -11.03 15.66 3.23
N ASP A 74 -11.05 14.78 4.24
CA ASP A 74 -9.84 14.46 5.01
C ASP A 74 -8.83 13.70 4.14
N ILE A 75 -9.32 12.97 3.16
CA ILE A 75 -8.53 12.13 2.25
C ILE A 75 -8.04 12.93 1.06
N ILE A 76 -8.94 13.55 0.29
CA ILE A 76 -8.61 14.23 -0.97
C ILE A 76 -8.33 15.73 -0.81
N GLY A 77 -8.64 16.32 0.34
CA GLY A 77 -8.54 17.75 0.58
C GLY A 77 -9.85 18.49 0.28
N PHE A 78 -9.81 19.81 0.43
CA PHE A 78 -10.93 20.72 0.22
C PHE A 78 -10.40 22.12 -0.10
N SER A 79 -11.26 23.03 -0.60
CA SER A 79 -10.86 24.42 -0.82
C SER A 79 -11.46 25.34 0.23
N LEU A 80 -10.67 26.33 0.64
CA LEU A 80 -11.10 27.40 1.53
C LEU A 80 -11.07 28.74 0.81
N PRO A 81 -12.02 29.66 1.06
CA PRO A 81 -11.95 31.02 0.56
C PRO A 81 -10.91 31.81 1.33
N GLU A 82 -9.83 32.20 0.67
CA GLU A 82 -8.77 33.05 1.20
C GLU A 82 -8.59 34.27 0.28
N GLN A 83 -8.75 35.48 0.83
CA GLN A 83 -8.58 36.74 0.12
C GLN A 83 -9.35 36.83 -1.23
N GLY A 84 -10.57 36.24 -1.26
CA GLY A 84 -11.43 36.24 -2.45
C GLY A 84 -11.07 35.21 -3.51
N ARG A 85 -10.18 34.25 -3.21
CA ARG A 85 -9.83 33.10 -4.05
C ARG A 85 -10.06 31.80 -3.28
N MET A 86 -10.40 30.73 -4.01
CA MET A 86 -10.45 29.39 -3.44
C MET A 86 -9.01 28.83 -3.39
N VAL A 87 -8.56 28.45 -2.20
CA VAL A 87 -7.22 27.87 -1.97
C VAL A 87 -7.39 26.44 -1.54
N TYR A 88 -6.79 25.53 -2.30
CA TYR A 88 -6.81 24.09 -2.00
C TYR A 88 -5.99 23.79 -0.74
N GLN A 89 -6.62 23.09 0.18
CA GLN A 89 -6.01 22.53 1.37
C GLN A 89 -5.78 21.02 1.14
N PRO A 90 -4.51 20.58 1.06
CA PRO A 90 -4.18 19.19 0.69
C PRO A 90 -4.68 18.17 1.72
N GLY A 91 -5.36 17.14 1.24
CA GLY A 91 -5.75 15.99 2.05
C GLY A 91 -4.60 15.02 2.34
N ALA A 92 -4.97 13.91 2.93
CA ALA A 92 -4.00 12.88 3.32
C ALA A 92 -3.30 12.21 2.13
N VAL A 93 -3.95 12.12 0.97
CA VAL A 93 -3.36 11.49 -0.24
C VAL A 93 -2.20 12.30 -0.83
N MET A 94 -2.04 13.56 -0.46
CA MET A 94 -0.90 14.37 -0.89
C MET A 94 0.37 13.95 -0.11
N THR A 95 0.88 12.77 -0.45
CA THR A 95 2.06 12.13 0.13
C THR A 95 2.57 11.04 -0.81
N ASN A 96 3.77 10.50 -0.59
CA ASN A 96 4.31 9.39 -1.39
C ASN A 96 3.83 8.02 -0.88
N LEU A 97 3.80 7.84 0.43
CA LEU A 97 3.36 6.61 1.07
C LEU A 97 2.24 6.92 2.06
N LEU A 98 1.04 6.46 1.76
CA LEU A 98 -0.10 6.61 2.65
C LEU A 98 -0.36 5.32 3.41
N LEU A 99 -0.29 5.36 4.73
CA LEU A 99 -0.83 4.31 5.59
C LEU A 99 -2.30 4.59 5.88
N ALA A 100 -3.18 3.82 5.26
CA ALA A 100 -4.63 3.90 5.42
C ALA A 100 -5.09 2.82 6.42
N ASP A 101 -5.12 3.18 7.71
CA ASP A 101 -5.39 2.22 8.80
C ASP A 101 -6.90 2.00 8.97
N GLU A 102 -7.30 0.72 8.98
CA GLU A 102 -8.70 0.27 9.19
C GLU A 102 -9.70 0.86 8.17
N ILE A 103 -9.33 0.81 6.87
CA ILE A 103 -10.14 1.38 5.77
C ILE A 103 -11.60 0.88 5.77
N ASN A 104 -11.87 -0.32 6.33
CA ASN A 104 -13.19 -0.91 6.41
C ASN A 104 -14.06 -0.36 7.55
N ARG A 105 -13.61 0.66 8.31
CA ARG A 105 -14.40 1.32 9.38
C ARG A 105 -15.05 2.62 8.93
N THR A 106 -14.74 3.13 7.77
CA THR A 106 -15.31 4.38 7.27
C THR A 106 -16.47 4.16 6.29
N SER A 107 -17.15 5.24 5.93
CA SER A 107 -18.24 5.20 4.95
C SER A 107 -17.77 4.79 3.56
N SER A 108 -18.66 4.21 2.75
CA SER A 108 -18.37 3.87 1.35
C SER A 108 -17.97 5.08 0.49
N LYS A 109 -18.45 6.28 0.84
CA LYS A 109 -18.04 7.53 0.17
C LYS A 109 -16.56 7.84 0.39
N THR A 110 -16.10 7.73 1.63
CA THR A 110 -14.70 7.98 1.99
C THR A 110 -13.78 6.90 1.41
N GLN A 111 -14.22 5.64 1.44
CA GLN A 111 -13.51 4.54 0.76
C GLN A 111 -13.37 4.84 -0.74
N SER A 112 -14.46 5.23 -1.42
CA SER A 112 -14.43 5.54 -2.85
C SER A 112 -13.49 6.69 -3.18
N ALA A 113 -13.43 7.74 -2.36
CA ALA A 113 -12.52 8.86 -2.57
C ALA A 113 -11.04 8.44 -2.52
N LEU A 114 -10.66 7.58 -1.57
CA LEU A 114 -9.31 7.03 -1.53
C LEU A 114 -9.03 6.13 -2.73
N LEU A 115 -9.95 5.23 -3.05
CA LEU A 115 -9.78 4.25 -4.12
C LEU A 115 -9.76 4.90 -5.51
N GLU A 116 -10.45 6.02 -5.71
CA GLU A 116 -10.37 6.83 -6.92
C GLU A 116 -8.99 7.49 -7.03
N ALA A 117 -8.50 8.11 -5.96
CA ALA A 117 -7.16 8.69 -5.92
C ALA A 117 -6.06 7.65 -6.21
N MET A 118 -6.23 6.41 -5.72
CA MET A 118 -5.31 5.29 -6.01
C MET A 118 -5.30 4.91 -7.48
N GLU A 119 -6.45 4.94 -8.14
CA GLU A 119 -6.60 4.54 -9.54
C GLU A 119 -6.14 5.61 -10.51
N GLU A 120 -6.55 6.85 -10.26
CA GLU A 120 -6.34 7.97 -11.20
C GLU A 120 -4.97 8.66 -11.02
N GLY A 121 -4.33 8.53 -9.85
CA GLY A 121 -3.09 9.24 -9.53
C GLY A 121 -3.26 10.74 -9.36
N HIS A 122 -4.48 11.22 -9.29
CA HIS A 122 -4.83 12.62 -9.04
C HIS A 122 -6.15 12.72 -8.26
N VAL A 123 -6.45 13.91 -7.76
CA VAL A 123 -7.75 14.24 -7.15
C VAL A 123 -8.33 15.50 -7.78
N THR A 124 -9.65 15.55 -7.90
CA THR A 124 -10.35 16.74 -8.40
C THR A 124 -11.19 17.36 -7.29
N VAL A 125 -10.87 18.58 -6.90
CA VAL A 125 -11.57 19.35 -5.87
C VAL A 125 -12.06 20.65 -6.47
N ASP A 126 -13.36 20.92 -6.35
CA ASP A 126 -14.01 22.12 -6.92
C ASP A 126 -13.69 22.37 -8.40
N GLY A 127 -13.60 21.30 -9.19
CA GLY A 127 -13.31 21.36 -10.62
C GLY A 127 -11.84 21.59 -10.98
N VAL A 128 -10.94 21.61 -10.00
CA VAL A 128 -9.48 21.71 -10.20
C VAL A 128 -8.84 20.37 -9.90
N THR A 129 -8.04 19.87 -10.85
CA THR A 129 -7.31 18.61 -10.70
C THR A 129 -5.94 18.86 -10.08
N HIS A 130 -5.58 18.04 -9.10
CA HIS A 130 -4.31 18.07 -8.37
C HIS A 130 -3.64 16.71 -8.48
N ASP A 131 -2.48 16.66 -9.12
CA ASP A 131 -1.68 15.44 -9.26
C ASP A 131 -1.13 14.99 -7.91
N LEU A 132 -1.12 13.67 -7.67
CA LEU A 132 -0.52 13.10 -6.47
C LEU A 132 1.01 13.05 -6.59
N PRO A 133 1.75 13.19 -5.47
CA PRO A 133 3.21 13.06 -5.48
C PRO A 133 3.64 11.68 -5.97
N ALA A 134 4.51 11.61 -6.98
CA ALA A 134 5.05 10.35 -7.49
C ALA A 134 6.33 9.93 -6.73
N PRO A 135 6.51 8.63 -6.40
CA PRO A 135 5.50 7.58 -6.48
C PRO A 135 4.39 7.78 -5.44
N PHE A 136 3.17 7.33 -5.72
CA PHE A 136 2.09 7.28 -4.75
C PHE A 136 1.72 5.82 -4.47
N VAL A 137 1.92 5.38 -3.24
CA VAL A 137 1.62 4.01 -2.79
C VAL A 137 0.76 4.06 -1.54
N VAL A 138 -0.27 3.23 -1.50
CA VAL A 138 -1.12 3.05 -0.33
C VAL A 138 -0.85 1.68 0.28
N LEU A 139 -0.50 1.67 1.56
CA LEU A 139 -0.58 0.49 2.41
C LEU A 139 -1.85 0.61 3.24
N ALA A 140 -2.91 -0.04 2.77
CA ALA A 140 -4.17 -0.06 3.50
C ALA A 140 -4.21 -1.24 4.48
N THR A 141 -4.88 -1.05 5.60
CA THR A 141 -5.14 -2.14 6.53
C THR A 141 -6.64 -2.35 6.70
N GLN A 142 -7.03 -3.59 6.90
CA GLN A 142 -8.38 -3.91 7.37
C GLN A 142 -8.32 -4.95 8.47
N ASN A 143 -9.27 -4.87 9.40
CA ASN A 143 -9.46 -5.89 10.41
C ASN A 143 -10.29 -7.03 9.83
N PRO A 144 -10.07 -8.29 10.28
CA PRO A 144 -10.89 -9.41 9.87
C PRO A 144 -12.37 -9.18 10.13
N ILE A 145 -13.20 -9.84 9.31
CA ILE A 145 -14.67 -9.78 9.38
C ILE A 145 -15.14 -10.14 10.79
N GLY A 146 -16.08 -9.36 11.32
CA GLY A 146 -16.71 -9.59 12.64
C GLY A 146 -16.32 -8.57 13.71
N SER A 147 -15.43 -7.63 13.43
CA SER A 147 -15.21 -6.48 14.30
C SER A 147 -16.40 -5.52 14.23
N ALA A 148 -16.87 -5.03 15.39
CA ALA A 148 -18.00 -4.12 15.45
C ALA A 148 -17.74 -2.85 14.62
N GLY A 149 -18.70 -2.46 13.77
CA GLY A 149 -18.62 -1.24 12.96
C GLY A 149 -17.76 -1.35 11.68
N THR A 150 -17.43 -2.57 11.22
CA THR A 150 -16.69 -2.77 9.97
C THR A 150 -17.63 -3.09 8.81
N GLN A 151 -17.34 -2.54 7.63
CA GLN A 151 -18.00 -2.85 6.36
C GLN A 151 -16.98 -3.51 5.41
N ASN A 152 -17.34 -4.65 4.83
CA ASN A 152 -16.47 -5.29 3.85
C ASN A 152 -16.28 -4.42 2.62
N LEU A 153 -15.04 -4.34 2.13
CA LEU A 153 -14.77 -3.79 0.82
C LEU A 153 -15.40 -4.71 -0.26
N PRO A 154 -16.21 -4.19 -1.18
CA PRO A 154 -16.69 -4.95 -2.33
C PRO A 154 -15.52 -5.48 -3.18
N ASN A 155 -15.74 -6.59 -3.91
CA ASN A 155 -14.71 -7.18 -4.76
C ASN A 155 -14.15 -6.19 -5.80
N SER A 156 -14.99 -5.31 -6.36
CA SER A 156 -14.57 -4.26 -7.30
C SER A 156 -13.64 -3.22 -6.68
N GLN A 157 -13.67 -3.06 -5.36
CA GLN A 157 -12.77 -2.19 -4.62
C GLN A 157 -11.49 -2.92 -4.22
N LEU A 158 -11.59 -4.20 -3.86
CA LEU A 158 -10.44 -5.06 -3.60
C LEU A 158 -9.53 -5.20 -4.83
N ASP A 159 -10.11 -5.20 -6.02
CA ASP A 159 -9.40 -5.30 -7.30
C ASP A 159 -8.46 -4.11 -7.61
N ARG A 160 -8.53 -3.04 -6.84
CA ARG A 160 -7.61 -1.89 -6.94
C ARG A 160 -6.30 -2.08 -6.19
N PHE A 161 -6.23 -3.09 -5.34
CA PHE A 161 -4.99 -3.47 -4.66
C PHE A 161 -4.25 -4.50 -5.50
N LEU A 162 -2.95 -4.27 -5.70
CA LEU A 162 -2.06 -5.22 -6.39
C LEU A 162 -1.95 -6.52 -5.61
N MET A 163 -1.82 -6.40 -4.29
CA MET A 163 -1.71 -7.57 -3.41
C MET A 163 -2.57 -7.39 -2.16
N LYS A 164 -3.19 -8.50 -1.74
CA LYS A 164 -3.79 -8.66 -0.42
C LYS A 164 -2.91 -9.62 0.37
N LEU A 165 -2.33 -9.15 1.47
CA LEU A 165 -1.35 -9.88 2.27
C LEU A 165 -1.80 -10.01 3.72
N SER A 166 -1.35 -11.07 4.39
CA SER A 166 -1.49 -11.24 5.83
C SER A 166 -0.12 -11.40 6.46
N MET A 167 0.14 -10.65 7.52
CA MET A 167 1.37 -10.80 8.32
C MET A 167 1.27 -11.96 9.30
N GLY A 168 0.08 -12.19 9.86
CA GLY A 168 -0.14 -13.16 10.93
C GLY A 168 0.66 -12.83 12.20
N TYR A 169 0.51 -13.66 13.21
CA TYR A 169 1.36 -13.58 14.41
C TYR A 169 2.79 -14.01 14.10
N PRO A 170 3.81 -13.43 14.74
CA PRO A 170 5.16 -13.93 14.68
C PRO A 170 5.24 -15.34 15.31
N ASP A 171 6.16 -16.17 14.84
CA ASP A 171 6.51 -17.40 15.52
C ASP A 171 7.18 -17.11 16.89
N VAL A 172 7.38 -18.16 17.69
CA VAL A 172 7.89 -18.03 19.06
C VAL A 172 9.28 -17.38 19.08
N ASP A 173 10.17 -17.77 18.18
CA ASP A 173 11.54 -17.26 18.13
C ASP A 173 11.56 -15.78 17.72
N SER A 174 10.79 -15.41 16.70
CA SER A 174 10.57 -14.04 16.28
C SER A 174 9.94 -13.20 17.41
N GLN A 175 8.96 -13.75 18.13
CA GLN A 175 8.35 -13.07 19.27
C GLN A 175 9.36 -12.80 20.39
N VAL A 176 10.19 -13.79 20.73
CA VAL A 176 11.26 -13.61 21.73
C VAL A 176 12.25 -12.53 21.30
N ARG A 177 12.63 -12.52 20.02
CA ARG A 177 13.50 -11.50 19.46
C ARG A 177 12.87 -10.11 19.56
N ILE A 178 11.61 -9.95 19.15
CA ILE A 178 10.85 -8.68 19.23
C ILE A 178 10.81 -8.18 20.69
N LEU A 179 10.48 -9.05 21.65
CA LEU A 179 10.41 -8.66 23.07
C LEU A 179 11.77 -8.20 23.59
N ARG A 180 12.85 -8.87 23.21
CA ARG A 180 14.21 -8.54 23.63
C ARG A 180 14.70 -7.22 23.02
N GLU A 181 14.48 -7.01 21.73
CA GLU A 181 14.96 -5.82 21.01
C GLU A 181 14.18 -4.57 21.41
N ARG A 182 12.85 -4.64 21.54
CA ARG A 182 12.00 -3.49 21.91
C ARG A 182 12.17 -3.04 23.38
N SER A 183 12.76 -3.86 24.24
CA SER A 183 13.05 -3.45 25.63
C SER A 183 14.24 -2.50 25.74
N GLN A 184 15.06 -2.38 24.69
CA GLN A 184 16.32 -1.64 24.74
C GLN A 184 16.31 -0.36 23.88
N GLN A 185 15.70 -0.39 22.72
CA GLN A 185 15.67 0.74 21.76
C GLN A 185 14.41 0.69 20.89
N GLU A 186 14.04 1.84 20.32
CA GLU A 186 13.01 1.90 19.27
C GLU A 186 13.62 1.43 17.94
N PRO A 187 13.26 0.22 17.43
CA PRO A 187 13.93 -0.35 16.25
C PRO A 187 13.84 0.52 14.99
N LEU A 188 12.80 1.34 14.89
CA LEU A 188 12.60 2.22 13.75
C LEU A 188 13.70 3.28 13.61
N GLU A 189 14.34 3.67 14.72
CA GLU A 189 15.46 4.62 14.72
C GLU A 189 16.69 4.06 14.00
N GLN A 190 16.85 2.74 13.99
CA GLN A 190 17.98 2.04 13.37
C GLN A 190 17.89 1.91 11.85
N VAL A 191 16.71 2.20 11.25
CA VAL A 191 16.53 2.17 9.79
C VAL A 191 17.23 3.36 9.17
N GLU A 192 18.14 3.10 8.24
CA GLU A 192 18.84 4.14 7.49
C GLU A 192 18.26 4.32 6.09
N PRO A 193 18.27 5.54 5.54
CA PRO A 193 17.90 5.77 4.15
C PRO A 193 18.88 5.05 3.22
N VAL A 194 18.35 4.21 2.31
CA VAL A 194 19.14 3.45 1.33
C VAL A 194 19.15 4.15 -0.01
N MET A 195 18.05 4.79 -0.36
CA MET A 195 17.90 5.52 -1.62
C MET A 195 17.03 6.76 -1.44
N ARG A 196 17.15 7.67 -2.41
CA ARG A 196 16.31 8.85 -2.50
C ARG A 196 15.10 8.57 -3.40
N ARG A 197 14.07 9.38 -3.26
CA ARG A 197 12.85 9.32 -4.08
C ARG A 197 13.15 9.29 -5.59
N GLU A 198 14.09 10.09 -6.07
CA GLU A 198 14.46 10.17 -7.50
C GLU A 198 15.11 8.86 -8.00
N GLU A 199 15.89 8.22 -7.14
CA GLU A 199 16.50 6.92 -7.44
C GLU A 199 15.44 5.82 -7.50
N LEU A 200 14.44 5.88 -6.60
CA LEU A 200 13.29 4.97 -6.63
C LEU A 200 12.48 5.15 -7.92
N LEU A 201 12.18 6.37 -8.34
CA LEU A 201 11.48 6.63 -9.61
C LEU A 201 12.26 6.08 -10.81
N THR A 202 13.58 6.20 -10.78
CA THR A 202 14.46 5.60 -11.80
C THR A 202 14.39 4.06 -11.78
N ALA A 203 14.35 3.46 -10.59
CA ALA A 203 14.20 2.02 -10.43
C ALA A 203 12.85 1.52 -10.98
N ILE A 204 11.75 2.20 -10.63
CA ILE A 204 10.41 1.94 -11.15
C ILE A 204 10.38 2.01 -12.68
N ALA A 205 10.97 3.05 -13.27
CA ALA A 205 11.03 3.19 -14.73
C ALA A 205 11.79 2.05 -15.39
N LYS A 206 12.86 1.53 -14.77
CA LYS A 206 13.61 0.36 -15.26
C LYS A 206 12.80 -0.93 -15.18
N VAL A 207 12.03 -1.14 -14.11
CA VAL A 207 11.16 -2.32 -13.98
C VAL A 207 10.15 -2.38 -15.12
N ARG A 208 9.55 -1.24 -15.49
CA ARG A 208 8.61 -1.15 -16.62
C ARG A 208 9.23 -1.46 -18.00
N GLN A 209 10.56 -1.44 -18.11
CA GLN A 209 11.28 -1.71 -19.36
C GLN A 209 11.80 -3.15 -19.44
N VAL A 210 11.51 -3.98 -18.44
CA VAL A 210 11.90 -5.41 -18.49
C VAL A 210 11.15 -6.08 -19.63
N HIS A 211 11.91 -6.74 -20.51
CA HIS A 211 11.32 -7.50 -21.61
C HIS A 211 10.57 -8.71 -21.06
N VAL A 212 9.34 -8.87 -21.48
CA VAL A 212 8.51 -10.05 -21.21
C VAL A 212 8.29 -10.77 -22.53
N ASP A 213 8.68 -12.04 -22.60
CA ASP A 213 8.50 -12.86 -23.80
C ASP A 213 7.02 -13.17 -24.04
N ASP A 214 6.61 -13.28 -25.32
CA ASP A 214 5.24 -13.56 -25.71
C ASP A 214 4.69 -14.85 -25.09
N GLN A 215 5.53 -15.85 -24.85
CA GLN A 215 5.13 -17.08 -24.16
C GLN A 215 4.71 -16.85 -22.71
N ILE A 216 5.30 -15.85 -22.05
CA ILE A 216 4.91 -15.46 -20.68
C ILE A 216 3.53 -14.78 -20.71
N TYR A 217 3.26 -13.92 -21.69
CA TYR A 217 1.94 -13.33 -21.86
C TYR A 217 0.86 -14.39 -22.13
N ASP A 218 1.14 -15.38 -23.00
CA ASP A 218 0.23 -16.51 -23.25
C ASP A 218 0.01 -17.33 -21.96
N TYR A 219 1.06 -17.61 -21.20
CA TYR A 219 0.96 -18.31 -19.92
C TYR A 219 0.08 -17.56 -18.91
N ILE A 220 0.27 -16.26 -18.75
CA ILE A 220 -0.54 -15.40 -17.85
C ILE A 220 -1.99 -15.40 -18.29
N ALA A 221 -2.26 -15.26 -19.60
CA ALA A 221 -3.62 -15.27 -20.14
C ALA A 221 -4.34 -16.60 -19.89
N ARG A 222 -3.66 -17.73 -20.09
CA ARG A 222 -4.21 -19.08 -19.78
C ARG A 222 -4.44 -19.27 -18.28
N LEU A 223 -3.51 -18.81 -17.43
CA LEU A 223 -3.69 -18.86 -16.00
C LEU A 223 -4.91 -18.05 -15.57
N ALA A 224 -5.09 -16.84 -16.12
CA ALA A 224 -6.25 -16.00 -15.85
C ALA A 224 -7.56 -16.71 -16.24
N GLU A 225 -7.60 -17.34 -17.41
CA GLU A 225 -8.77 -18.10 -17.89
C GLU A 225 -9.08 -19.29 -16.97
N VAL A 226 -8.07 -20.04 -16.55
CA VAL A 226 -8.25 -21.15 -15.59
C VAL A 226 -8.88 -20.64 -14.29
N THR A 227 -8.45 -19.47 -13.77
CA THR A 227 -9.06 -18.92 -12.55
C THR A 227 -10.54 -18.55 -12.72
N ARG A 228 -10.97 -18.17 -13.94
CA ARG A 228 -12.35 -17.76 -14.25
C ARG A 228 -13.28 -18.94 -14.44
N THR A 229 -12.75 -20.08 -14.88
CA THR A 229 -13.52 -21.28 -15.21
C THR A 229 -13.44 -22.38 -14.15
N HIS A 230 -12.53 -22.26 -13.18
CA HIS A 230 -12.29 -23.29 -12.19
C HIS A 230 -13.46 -23.41 -11.19
N PRO A 231 -14.05 -24.61 -10.99
CA PRO A 231 -15.28 -24.79 -10.22
C PRO A 231 -15.15 -24.47 -8.72
N LEU A 232 -13.95 -24.47 -8.17
CA LEU A 232 -13.69 -24.12 -6.76
C LEU A 232 -13.50 -22.63 -6.53
N LEU A 233 -13.39 -21.82 -7.58
CA LEU A 233 -13.22 -20.37 -7.47
C LEU A 233 -14.55 -19.66 -7.73
N LYS A 234 -15.00 -18.87 -6.76
CA LYS A 234 -16.23 -18.08 -6.90
C LYS A 234 -16.08 -16.93 -7.90
N LEU A 235 -14.86 -16.41 -8.00
CA LEU A 235 -14.50 -15.29 -8.86
C LEU A 235 -13.08 -15.51 -9.36
N GLY A 236 -12.88 -15.43 -10.67
CA GLY A 236 -11.56 -15.45 -11.27
C GLY A 236 -10.89 -14.07 -11.25
N ILE A 237 -9.62 -14.06 -11.60
CA ILE A 237 -8.85 -12.81 -11.69
C ILE A 237 -9.46 -11.86 -12.73
N SER A 238 -9.52 -10.58 -12.40
CA SER A 238 -9.98 -9.53 -13.32
C SER A 238 -8.96 -9.27 -14.44
N PRO A 239 -9.33 -8.58 -15.53
CA PRO A 239 -8.36 -8.09 -16.51
C PRO A 239 -7.27 -7.21 -15.89
N ARG A 240 -7.61 -6.36 -14.91
CA ARG A 240 -6.65 -5.55 -14.14
C ARG A 240 -5.68 -6.42 -13.36
N GLY A 241 -6.18 -7.43 -12.66
CA GLY A 241 -5.34 -8.38 -11.92
C GLY A 241 -4.44 -9.19 -12.85
N ALA A 242 -4.90 -9.54 -14.07
CA ALA A 242 -4.05 -10.21 -15.07
C ALA A 242 -2.94 -9.28 -15.58
N LEU A 243 -3.23 -7.99 -15.82
CA LEU A 243 -2.23 -6.98 -16.17
C LEU A 243 -1.19 -6.77 -15.04
N ALA A 244 -1.61 -6.89 -13.80
CA ALA A 244 -0.72 -6.76 -12.64
C ALA A 244 0.30 -7.91 -12.48
N LEU A 245 0.15 -9.00 -13.25
CA LEU A 245 1.11 -10.11 -13.30
C LEU A 245 2.23 -9.88 -14.33
N CYS A 246 2.10 -8.87 -15.19
CA CYS A 246 3.09 -8.45 -16.18
C CYS A 246 4.00 -7.35 -15.63
#